data_ab22f5d3ccdf222d90a4d36b998252fc
#
_entry.id   ab22f5d3ccdf222d90a4d36b998252fc
#
_cell.length_a   1.000
_cell.length_b   1.000
_cell.length_c   1.000
_cell.angle_alpha   90.00
_cell.angle_beta   90.00
_cell.angle_gamma   90.00
#
_symmetry.space_group_name_H-M   'P 1'
#
loop_
_entity.id
_entity.type
_entity.pdbx_description
1 polymer ?
#
loop_
_entity_poly.entity_id
_entity_poly.type
_entity_poly.pdbx_seq_one_letter_code
_entity_poly.pdbx_strand_id
1 'polypeptide(L)'
;VGGAWEWHQDYGYWYYNGCLRPDLLSVMIALDKTDRNNGCLQIATGSHRLGRIDHTPLSPTQNEVDPKRMPYILEKCPIEYCELEAGDALIFHCNAIHRSDANRSANRRWTLLICYNRVDNDTFTRVDDRYYVPLEPVDDEAIRRAGLRFARGDGQEHFASKPYVPDLRKAS
;
A
#
# COMPACT_ATOMS: atom_id res chain seq x y z
N VAL A 1 3.79 -17.80 -3.84
CA VAL A 1 4.84 -16.96 -4.43
C VAL A 1 4.25 -15.59 -4.61
N GLY A 2 4.78 -14.55 -3.92
CA GLY A 2 4.34 -13.17 -4.06
C GLY A 2 4.89 -12.58 -5.36
N GLY A 3 4.04 -11.84 -6.11
CA GLY A 3 4.46 -11.11 -7.32
C GLY A 3 5.35 -9.90 -7.00
N ALA A 4 6.00 -9.36 -8.04
CA ALA A 4 6.68 -8.08 -7.97
C ALA A 4 5.68 -6.93 -8.14
N TRP A 5 5.99 -5.79 -7.56
CA TRP A 5 5.36 -4.51 -7.84
C TRP A 5 6.42 -3.54 -8.34
N GLU A 6 6.17 -2.91 -9.48
CA GLU A 6 7.08 -1.96 -10.07
C GLU A 6 7.04 -0.60 -9.34
N TRP A 7 7.99 0.29 -9.65
CA TRP A 7 8.09 1.61 -9.02
C TRP A 7 6.81 2.41 -9.19
N HIS A 8 6.14 2.73 -8.09
CA HIS A 8 4.90 3.48 -8.09
C HIS A 8 4.77 4.36 -6.84
N GLN A 9 3.80 5.25 -6.88
CA GLN A 9 3.26 5.99 -5.73
C GLN A 9 1.86 5.48 -5.47
N ASP A 10 1.49 5.27 -4.22
CA ASP A 10 0.10 4.95 -3.87
C ASP A 10 -0.85 6.06 -4.32
N TYR A 11 -0.41 7.33 -4.21
CA TYR A 11 -1.18 8.47 -4.69
C TYR A 11 -1.39 8.46 -6.21
N GLY A 12 -0.59 7.75 -6.97
CA GLY A 12 -0.84 7.51 -8.39
C GLY A 12 -2.18 6.81 -8.64
N TYR A 13 -2.59 5.93 -7.73
CA TYR A 13 -3.90 5.27 -7.76
C TYR A 13 -5.00 6.12 -7.13
N TRP A 14 -4.74 6.67 -5.93
CA TRP A 14 -5.74 7.42 -5.18
C TRP A 14 -6.16 8.71 -5.87
N TYR A 15 -5.27 9.33 -6.62
CA TYR A 15 -5.59 10.50 -7.43
C TYR A 15 -6.65 10.18 -8.49
N TYR A 16 -6.52 9.05 -9.20
CA TYR A 16 -7.54 8.59 -10.16
C TYR A 16 -8.85 8.18 -9.48
N ASN A 17 -8.79 7.75 -8.24
CA ASN A 17 -9.98 7.47 -7.44
C ASN A 17 -10.66 8.73 -6.88
N GLY A 18 -10.11 9.90 -7.17
CA GLY A 18 -10.74 11.18 -6.82
C GLY A 18 -10.21 11.87 -5.56
N CYS A 19 -9.12 11.40 -4.95
CA CYS A 19 -8.46 12.13 -3.87
C CYS A 19 -7.71 13.33 -4.43
N LEU A 20 -8.12 14.54 -4.05
CA LEU A 20 -7.51 15.77 -4.57
C LEU A 20 -6.15 16.08 -3.91
N ARG A 21 -5.96 15.65 -2.67
CA ARG A 21 -4.76 15.97 -1.88
C ARG A 21 -4.02 14.70 -1.47
N PRO A 22 -2.68 14.73 -1.43
CA PRO A 22 -1.88 13.59 -0.99
C PRO A 22 -1.82 13.46 0.55
N ASP A 23 -2.93 13.75 1.23
CA ASP A 23 -3.05 13.65 2.69
C ASP A 23 -3.37 12.20 3.10
N LEU A 24 -2.58 11.28 2.57
CA LEU A 24 -2.70 9.84 2.80
C LEU A 24 -1.36 9.24 3.21
N LEU A 25 -1.44 8.14 3.92
CA LEU A 25 -0.27 7.34 4.26
C LEU A 25 -0.59 5.85 4.15
N SER A 26 0.46 5.05 3.96
CA SER A 26 0.38 3.60 3.99
C SER A 26 1.15 3.07 5.20
N VAL A 27 0.57 2.07 5.85
CA VAL A 27 1.20 1.31 6.94
C VAL A 27 1.36 -0.12 6.47
N MET A 28 2.60 -0.61 6.43
CA MET A 28 2.91 -1.99 6.15
C MET A 28 3.39 -2.68 7.43
N ILE A 29 2.66 -3.68 7.89
CA ILE A 29 3.04 -4.50 9.04
C ILE A 29 3.60 -5.81 8.52
N ALA A 30 4.81 -6.16 8.92
CA ALA A 30 5.43 -7.43 8.59
C ALA A 30 4.83 -8.55 9.46
N LEU A 31 4.08 -9.45 8.86
CA LEU A 31 3.59 -10.67 9.54
C LEU A 31 4.65 -11.78 9.55
N ASP A 32 5.49 -11.78 8.54
CA ASP A 32 6.70 -12.59 8.45
C ASP A 32 7.89 -11.65 8.27
N LYS A 33 9.10 -12.09 8.59
CA LYS A 33 10.33 -11.36 8.28
C LYS A 33 10.37 -11.01 6.80
N THR A 34 10.70 -9.75 6.49
CA THR A 34 10.93 -9.26 5.13
C THR A 34 12.40 -8.86 4.98
N ASP A 35 13.06 -9.35 3.95
CA ASP A 35 14.45 -9.03 3.64
C ASP A 35 14.69 -8.99 2.12
N ARG A 36 15.91 -8.67 1.70
CA ARG A 36 16.27 -8.60 0.27
C ARG A 36 16.09 -9.94 -0.44
N ASN A 37 16.29 -11.07 0.26
CA ASN A 37 16.20 -12.39 -0.36
C ASN A 37 14.76 -12.78 -0.68
N ASN A 38 13.81 -12.33 0.15
CA ASN A 38 12.38 -12.59 -0.08
C ASN A 38 11.62 -11.41 -0.72
N GLY A 39 12.37 -10.38 -1.17
CA GLY A 39 11.82 -9.27 -1.97
C GLY A 39 11.14 -8.20 -1.11
N CYS A 40 11.77 -7.74 -0.04
CA CYS A 40 11.26 -6.66 0.82
C CYS A 40 10.94 -5.39 0.03
N LEU A 41 10.15 -4.51 0.64
CA LEU A 41 9.86 -3.20 0.07
C LEU A 41 11.15 -2.40 -0.13
N GLN A 42 11.21 -1.65 -1.23
CA GLN A 42 12.27 -0.70 -1.56
C GLN A 42 11.65 0.67 -1.72
N ILE A 43 12.21 1.68 -1.07
CA ILE A 43 11.75 3.07 -1.15
C ILE A 43 12.85 3.94 -1.75
N ALA A 44 12.50 4.77 -2.73
CA ALA A 44 13.35 5.87 -3.20
C ALA A 44 13.28 6.99 -2.15
N THR A 45 14.32 7.09 -1.31
CA THR A 45 14.34 7.96 -0.13
C THR A 45 14.20 9.43 -0.51
N GLY A 46 13.25 10.12 0.13
CA GLY A 46 12.98 11.53 -0.13
C GLY A 46 12.05 11.80 -1.33
N SER A 47 11.69 10.78 -2.11
CA SER A 47 10.87 10.92 -3.32
C SER A 47 9.46 11.47 -3.07
N HIS A 48 8.93 11.37 -1.84
CA HIS A 48 7.65 11.98 -1.47
C HIS A 48 7.63 13.50 -1.69
N ARG A 49 8.79 14.16 -1.68
CA ARG A 49 8.93 15.62 -1.89
C ARG A 49 8.81 16.01 -3.36
N LEU A 50 8.86 15.06 -4.29
CA LEU A 50 8.69 15.32 -5.72
C LEU A 50 7.22 15.59 -6.10
N GLY A 51 6.29 15.42 -5.16
CA GLY A 51 4.86 15.49 -5.44
C GLY A 51 4.37 14.26 -6.21
N ARG A 52 3.21 14.38 -6.83
CA ARG A 52 2.66 13.34 -7.70
C ARG A 52 3.44 13.29 -9.03
N ILE A 53 3.91 12.13 -9.36
CA ILE A 53 4.53 11.84 -10.67
C ILE A 53 3.50 11.14 -11.56
N ASP A 54 3.57 11.36 -12.86
CA ASP A 54 2.72 10.64 -13.80
C ASP A 54 3.05 9.15 -13.83
N HIS A 55 1.98 8.35 -13.90
CA HIS A 55 2.05 6.90 -13.97
C HIS A 55 1.57 6.41 -15.33
N THR A 56 2.21 5.38 -15.83
CA THR A 56 1.80 4.65 -17.03
C THR A 56 1.23 3.30 -16.67
N PRO A 57 0.14 2.87 -17.32
CA PRO A 57 -0.38 1.51 -17.11
C PRO A 57 0.64 0.46 -17.55
N LEU A 58 0.95 -0.46 -16.64
CA LEU A 58 1.83 -1.61 -16.91
C LEU A 58 1.02 -2.89 -17.15
N SER A 59 -0.06 -3.05 -16.41
CA SER A 59 -1.00 -4.17 -16.52
C SER A 59 -2.40 -3.71 -16.10
N PRO A 60 -3.43 -4.56 -16.21
CA PRO A 60 -4.76 -4.21 -15.70
C PRO A 60 -4.83 -3.86 -14.22
N THR A 61 -3.82 -4.27 -13.44
CA THR A 61 -3.78 -4.09 -11.98
C THR A 61 -2.58 -3.28 -11.48
N GLN A 62 -1.63 -2.94 -12.34
CA GLN A 62 -0.43 -2.20 -11.97
C GLN A 62 -0.20 -1.00 -12.87
N ASN A 63 0.13 0.12 -12.24
CA ASN A 63 0.71 1.29 -12.86
C ASN A 63 2.15 1.45 -12.37
N GLU A 64 3.00 2.03 -13.19
CA GLU A 64 4.36 2.37 -12.82
C GLU A 64 4.60 3.88 -13.00
N VAL A 65 5.51 4.45 -12.22
CA VAL A 65 6.03 5.80 -12.47
C VAL A 65 6.62 5.84 -13.87
N ASP A 66 6.39 6.92 -14.62
CA ASP A 66 6.95 7.10 -15.96
C ASP A 66 8.40 6.57 -16.03
N PRO A 67 8.63 5.48 -16.76
CA PRO A 67 9.95 4.82 -16.81
C PRO A 67 11.06 5.72 -17.36
N LYS A 68 10.70 6.77 -18.11
CA LYS A 68 11.67 7.76 -18.60
C LYS A 68 12.20 8.65 -17.48
N ARG A 69 11.42 8.85 -16.40
CA ARG A 69 11.79 9.68 -15.26
C ARG A 69 12.54 8.90 -14.18
N MET A 70 12.27 7.58 -14.05
CA MET A 70 12.82 6.76 -12.97
C MET A 70 14.35 6.83 -12.84
N PRO A 71 15.18 6.77 -13.92
CA PRO A 71 16.63 6.86 -13.78
C PRO A 71 17.07 8.18 -13.10
N TYR A 72 16.45 9.30 -13.46
CA TYR A 72 16.75 10.61 -12.87
C TYR A 72 16.27 10.74 -11.42
N ILE A 73 15.16 10.11 -11.10
CA ILE A 73 14.64 10.06 -9.73
C ILE A 73 15.60 9.27 -8.84
N LEU A 74 16.05 8.09 -9.28
CA LEU A 74 16.97 7.23 -8.53
C LEU A 74 18.36 7.84 -8.36
N GLU A 75 18.77 8.71 -9.26
CA GLU A 75 20.01 9.49 -9.10
C GLU A 75 19.93 10.45 -7.89
N LYS A 76 18.75 11.00 -7.59
CA LYS A 76 18.52 11.98 -6.52
C LYS A 76 17.94 11.36 -5.24
N CYS A 77 17.26 10.24 -5.37
CA CYS A 77 16.55 9.56 -4.31
C CYS A 77 17.09 8.13 -4.15
N PRO A 78 18.13 7.93 -3.32
CA PRO A 78 18.76 6.61 -3.16
C PRO A 78 17.74 5.58 -2.65
N ILE A 79 17.95 4.33 -3.06
CA ILE A 79 17.08 3.22 -2.68
C ILE A 79 17.41 2.77 -1.26
N GLU A 80 16.40 2.71 -0.42
CA GLU A 80 16.44 2.05 0.89
C GLU A 80 15.65 0.74 0.83
N TYR A 81 16.25 -0.34 1.32
CA TYR A 81 15.61 -1.64 1.46
C TYR A 81 15.00 -1.75 2.85
N CYS A 82 13.68 -1.86 2.91
CA CYS A 82 12.93 -1.92 4.16
C CYS A 82 12.91 -3.37 4.68
N GLU A 83 14.01 -3.79 5.28
CA GLU A 83 14.10 -5.08 5.95
C GLU A 83 13.45 -4.99 7.33
N LEU A 84 12.47 -5.84 7.62
CA LEU A 84 11.66 -5.81 8.82
C LEU A 84 11.59 -7.19 9.46
N GLU A 85 11.65 -7.23 10.77
CA GLU A 85 11.31 -8.42 11.54
C GLU A 85 9.80 -8.59 11.65
N ALA A 86 9.33 -9.80 11.96
CA ALA A 86 7.89 -10.03 12.17
C ALA A 86 7.38 -9.18 13.35
N GLY A 87 6.32 -8.41 13.12
CA GLY A 87 5.74 -7.46 14.07
C GLY A 87 6.18 -6.01 13.86
N ASP A 88 7.22 -5.77 13.08
CA ASP A 88 7.63 -4.41 12.72
C ASP A 88 6.61 -3.75 11.79
N ALA A 89 6.51 -2.42 11.86
CA ALA A 89 5.66 -1.61 11.01
C ALA A 89 6.44 -0.51 10.31
N LEU A 90 6.21 -0.37 9.01
CA LEU A 90 6.74 0.71 8.18
C LEU A 90 5.60 1.66 7.83
N ILE A 91 5.77 2.95 8.12
CA ILE A 91 4.80 4.01 7.78
C ILE A 91 5.43 4.91 6.72
N PHE A 92 4.74 5.11 5.60
CA PHE A 92 5.25 5.95 4.53
C PHE A 92 4.16 6.77 3.87
N HIS A 93 4.58 7.92 3.35
CA HIS A 93 3.71 8.89 2.68
C HIS A 93 3.25 8.34 1.33
N CYS A 94 2.03 8.61 0.91
CA CYS A 94 1.46 8.13 -0.35
C CYS A 94 2.22 8.56 -1.63
N ASN A 95 3.01 9.63 -1.57
CA ASN A 95 3.91 10.07 -2.65
C ASN A 95 5.31 9.42 -2.58
N ALA A 96 5.61 8.62 -1.57
CA ALA A 96 6.88 7.88 -1.57
C ALA A 96 6.90 6.87 -2.71
N ILE A 97 7.88 7.00 -3.60
CA ILE A 97 8.04 6.07 -4.71
C ILE A 97 8.66 4.79 -4.16
N HIS A 98 7.98 3.68 -4.39
CA HIS A 98 8.38 2.40 -3.84
C HIS A 98 8.07 1.24 -4.79
N ARG A 99 8.72 0.11 -4.53
CA ARG A 99 8.49 -1.16 -5.25
C ARG A 99 8.76 -2.36 -4.36
N SER A 100 8.47 -3.56 -4.84
CA SER A 100 8.93 -4.80 -4.22
C SER A 100 9.26 -5.83 -5.27
N ASP A 101 10.33 -6.60 -5.03
CA ASP A 101 10.67 -7.72 -5.90
C ASP A 101 9.76 -8.93 -5.63
N ALA A 102 9.68 -9.83 -6.60
CA ALA A 102 9.00 -11.11 -6.41
C ALA A 102 9.72 -11.93 -5.33
N ASN A 103 8.95 -12.55 -4.45
CA ASN A 103 9.53 -13.51 -3.50
C ASN A 103 9.92 -14.80 -4.24
N ARG A 104 11.23 -15.01 -4.41
CA ARG A 104 11.81 -16.21 -5.01
C ARG A 104 12.44 -17.15 -3.98
N SER A 105 12.34 -16.80 -2.69
CA SER A 105 12.84 -17.61 -1.59
C SER A 105 11.86 -18.74 -1.24
N ALA A 106 12.33 -19.69 -0.42
CA ALA A 106 11.48 -20.71 0.18
C ALA A 106 10.63 -20.17 1.35
N ASN A 107 10.96 -18.97 1.84
CA ASN A 107 10.29 -18.37 3.01
C ASN A 107 9.06 -17.57 2.58
N ARG A 108 8.04 -17.64 3.40
CA ARG A 108 6.85 -16.81 3.27
C ARG A 108 7.19 -15.33 3.55
N ARG A 109 6.49 -14.40 2.93
CA ARG A 109 6.58 -12.96 3.17
C ARG A 109 5.17 -12.37 3.20
N TRP A 110 4.46 -12.58 4.27
CA TRP A 110 3.15 -11.99 4.46
C TRP A 110 3.29 -10.62 5.12
N THR A 111 2.59 -9.67 4.56
CA THR A 111 2.49 -8.31 5.10
C THR A 111 1.02 -7.89 5.11
N LEU A 112 0.64 -7.11 6.10
CA LEU A 112 -0.64 -6.42 6.15
C LEU A 112 -0.40 -4.98 5.70
N LEU A 113 -1.02 -4.58 4.59
CA LEU A 113 -0.95 -3.21 4.09
C LEU A 113 -2.27 -2.50 4.35
N ILE A 114 -2.20 -1.35 5.03
CA ILE A 114 -3.35 -0.54 5.40
C ILE A 114 -3.09 0.88 4.90
N CYS A 115 -4.04 1.44 4.15
CA CYS A 115 -3.97 2.81 3.68
C CYS A 115 -4.92 3.69 4.50
N TYR A 116 -4.41 4.83 4.97
CA TYR A 116 -5.16 5.79 5.74
C TYR A 116 -5.30 7.09 4.96
N ASN A 117 -6.47 7.68 5.03
CA ASN A 117 -6.79 8.98 4.47
C ASN A 117 -7.19 9.94 5.58
N ARG A 118 -6.87 11.21 5.41
CA ARG A 118 -7.34 12.27 6.29
C ARG A 118 -8.85 12.45 6.15
N VAL A 119 -9.56 12.68 7.24
CA VAL A 119 -11.04 12.73 7.29
C VAL A 119 -11.65 13.80 6.39
N ASP A 120 -10.92 14.90 6.14
CA ASP A 120 -11.36 16.01 5.29
C ASP A 120 -10.79 15.96 3.86
N ASN A 121 -10.21 14.82 3.47
CA ASN A 121 -9.71 14.54 2.12
C ASN A 121 -10.61 13.51 1.41
N ASP A 122 -11.90 13.79 1.40
CA ASP A 122 -12.89 12.93 0.75
C ASP A 122 -12.69 12.92 -0.78
N THR A 123 -13.08 11.83 -1.43
CA THR A 123 -13.03 11.73 -2.88
C THR A 123 -14.17 12.51 -3.51
N PHE A 124 -13.91 13.20 -4.63
CA PHE A 124 -14.97 13.87 -5.38
C PHE A 124 -15.81 12.90 -6.22
N THR A 125 -15.30 11.68 -6.46
CA THR A 125 -16.02 10.58 -7.10
C THR A 125 -16.28 9.48 -6.07
N ARG A 126 -17.55 9.17 -5.85
CA ARG A 126 -17.92 7.98 -5.07
C ARG A 126 -17.96 6.78 -6.00
N VAL A 127 -16.84 6.06 -6.06
CA VAL A 127 -16.75 4.85 -6.91
C VAL A 127 -17.37 3.65 -6.21
N ASP A 128 -17.33 3.58 -4.89
CA ASP A 128 -18.00 2.57 -4.06
C ASP A 128 -18.01 3.06 -2.59
N ASP A 129 -19.12 2.93 -1.88
CA ASP A 129 -19.29 3.35 -0.47
C ASP A 129 -18.34 2.60 0.50
N ARG A 130 -17.62 1.59 0.03
CA ARG A 130 -16.69 0.79 0.83
C ARG A 130 -15.26 1.32 0.89
N TYR A 131 -14.95 2.42 0.18
CA TYR A 131 -13.55 2.91 0.07
C TYR A 131 -13.01 3.57 1.33
N TYR A 132 -13.86 4.25 2.06
CA TYR A 132 -13.45 4.98 3.27
C TYR A 132 -14.40 4.63 4.41
N VAL A 133 -13.86 3.87 5.34
CA VAL A 133 -14.55 3.60 6.60
C VAL A 133 -13.97 4.59 7.63
N PRO A 134 -14.76 5.53 8.16
CA PRO A 134 -14.33 6.36 9.25
C PRO A 134 -13.84 5.50 10.41
N LEU A 135 -12.65 5.82 10.95
CA LEU A 135 -12.10 5.11 12.09
C LEU A 135 -12.61 5.75 13.36
N GLU A 136 -13.20 4.94 14.22
CA GLU A 136 -13.50 5.30 15.61
C GLU A 136 -12.40 4.78 16.52
N PRO A 137 -11.79 5.63 17.37
CA PRO A 137 -10.84 5.15 18.37
C PRO A 137 -11.49 4.12 19.29
N VAL A 138 -10.80 3.01 19.51
CA VAL A 138 -11.22 1.96 20.42
C VAL A 138 -10.15 1.73 21.47
N ASP A 139 -10.53 1.16 22.61
CA ASP A 139 -9.59 0.77 23.67
C ASP A 139 -8.77 -0.46 23.28
N ASP A 140 -7.64 -0.67 23.95
CA ASP A 140 -6.77 -1.83 23.70
C ASP A 140 -7.47 -3.17 23.98
N GLU A 141 -8.47 -3.19 24.87
CA GLU A 141 -9.26 -4.38 25.14
C GLU A 141 -10.16 -4.78 23.94
N ALA A 142 -10.54 -3.81 23.08
CA ALA A 142 -11.25 -4.11 21.84
C ALA A 142 -10.42 -5.00 20.93
N ILE A 143 -9.08 -4.76 20.84
CA ILE A 143 -8.14 -5.56 20.05
C ILE A 143 -8.08 -6.99 20.61
N ARG A 144 -7.96 -7.13 21.93
CA ARG A 144 -7.94 -8.45 22.59
C ARG A 144 -9.24 -9.19 22.39
N ARG A 145 -10.39 -8.53 22.56
CA ARG A 145 -11.71 -9.11 22.31
C ARG A 145 -11.86 -9.60 20.86
N ALA A 146 -11.39 -8.80 19.89
CA ALA A 146 -11.42 -9.18 18.48
C ALA A 146 -10.54 -10.41 18.20
N GLY A 147 -9.33 -10.46 18.78
CA GLY A 147 -8.43 -11.60 18.66
C GLY A 147 -9.02 -12.88 19.25
N LEU A 148 -9.70 -12.80 20.42
CA LEU A 148 -10.37 -13.93 21.03
C LEU A 148 -11.56 -14.44 20.22
N ARG A 149 -12.34 -13.55 19.61
CA ARG A 149 -13.44 -13.92 18.69
C ARG A 149 -12.89 -14.64 17.47
N PHE A 150 -11.82 -14.12 16.88
CA PHE A 150 -11.17 -14.75 15.74
C PHE A 150 -10.65 -16.16 16.06
N ALA A 151 -10.00 -16.33 17.22
CA ALA A 151 -9.48 -17.61 17.68
C ALA A 151 -10.61 -18.66 17.93
N ARG A 152 -11.83 -18.21 18.24
CA ARG A 152 -13.00 -19.07 18.42
C ARG A 152 -13.76 -19.42 17.14
N GLY A 153 -13.33 -18.85 16.00
CA GLY A 153 -14.02 -19.02 14.71
C GLY A 153 -15.25 -18.12 14.51
N ASP A 154 -15.59 -17.28 15.48
CA ASP A 154 -16.76 -16.40 15.42
C ASP A 154 -16.58 -15.18 14.50
N GLY A 155 -15.39 -15.05 13.87
CA GLY A 155 -15.01 -13.92 13.03
C GLY A 155 -14.97 -14.23 11.53
N GLN A 156 -15.36 -15.40 11.07
CA GLN A 156 -15.19 -15.81 9.68
C GLN A 156 -16.12 -15.09 8.68
N GLU A 157 -17.20 -14.49 9.13
CA GLU A 157 -18.19 -13.87 8.23
C GLU A 157 -17.72 -12.56 7.55
N HIS A 158 -16.71 -11.89 8.09
CA HIS A 158 -16.25 -10.57 7.57
C HIS A 158 -15.17 -10.64 6.50
N PHE A 159 -14.55 -11.78 6.24
CA PHE A 159 -13.50 -11.93 5.23
C PHE A 159 -13.99 -12.42 3.86
N ALA A 160 -15.28 -12.60 3.67
CA ALA A 160 -15.87 -13.06 2.41
C ALA A 160 -16.08 -11.94 1.36
N SER A 161 -15.67 -10.69 1.63
CA SER A 161 -15.69 -9.64 0.61
C SER A 161 -14.60 -9.91 -0.43
N LYS A 162 -14.99 -10.05 -1.70
CA LYS A 162 -14.06 -10.17 -2.82
C LYS A 162 -13.05 -9.03 -2.78
N PRO A 163 -11.75 -9.30 -2.99
CA PRO A 163 -10.77 -8.24 -3.10
C PRO A 163 -11.22 -7.30 -4.24
N TYR A 164 -11.32 -6.02 -3.93
CA TYR A 164 -11.60 -5.01 -4.93
C TYR A 164 -10.36 -4.86 -5.82
N VAL A 165 -10.54 -5.06 -7.11
CA VAL A 165 -9.54 -4.71 -8.14
C VAL A 165 -10.09 -3.50 -8.89
N PRO A 166 -9.46 -2.31 -8.78
CA PRO A 166 -9.89 -1.13 -9.53
C PRO A 166 -9.87 -1.42 -11.03
N ASP A 167 -10.99 -1.23 -11.72
CA ASP A 167 -10.99 -1.23 -13.19
C ASP A 167 -10.53 0.15 -13.69
N LEU A 168 -9.23 0.30 -13.84
CA LEU A 168 -8.57 1.54 -14.28
C LEU A 168 -8.98 1.98 -15.70
N ARG A 169 -9.70 1.15 -16.46
CA ARG A 169 -10.16 1.44 -17.84
C ARG A 169 -11.41 2.32 -17.87
N LYS A 170 -12.07 2.56 -16.73
CA LYS A 170 -13.28 3.39 -16.65
C LYS A 170 -13.02 4.86 -16.31
N ALA A 171 -11.77 5.25 -16.19
CA ALA A 171 -11.34 6.62 -15.85
C ALA A 171 -10.87 7.43 -17.08
N SER A 172 -11.25 7.01 -18.29
CA SER A 172 -11.01 7.76 -19.53
C SER A 172 -12.28 8.44 -20.04
#